data_d2a706682fcf942657613a25ba882a8f
#
_entry.id   d2a706682fcf942657613a25ba882a8f
#
_cell.length_a   1.000
_cell.length_b   1.000
_cell.length_c   1.000
_cell.angle_alpha   90.00
_cell.angle_beta   90.00
_cell.angle_gamma   90.00
#
_symmetry.space_group_name_H-M   'P 1'
#
loop_
_entity.id
_entity.type
_entity.pdbx_description
1 polymer ?
#
loop_
_entity_poly.entity_id
_entity_poly.type
_entity_poly.pdbx_seq_one_letter_code
_entity_poly.pdbx_strand_id
1 'polypeptide(L)'
;MSDIWTPQPRQIAFMERPEYEVLYGGAAGGGKSDALLIEVLRQIDIPHYKAIIFRKTYPQLTELIDRSRVLYRQICPAAKYNGSSHVWSFPSGAQIYFGNMQRTADRINYQGKSYDVVCFDELTHFQWEEYSYMFSRNRPTGPGTRVYMRATTNPGGIGHAWVKSRFIDPAPPMTTLWEQNKAPDGKGGIKVVSRDRIFVPATIFDNQALLANDPNYLASLSMLDENSRQALLMGDWNSFEGQVFREWKNDPEHYDDHIGTHVINPFRVPREWRVERCFDFGYTRPSACLWVAISPENIKYVIREYYTCTGTPNQGTKIHHVEMAEQIKEIEETDENLKGRKIIGVADPAIFDESRGMSIAADMAKAPNYIVWHRGDHKRLPGKMQMHYHLAFDDNNLPMLQVFNTCRHTIRTIPTLVYDETNVEDINSDGEDHTCTTHYVTYLWIIQYRHAEKLLRSLIAAYYLILLTRGQTRMERFLLSIFKR
;
A
#
# COMPACT_ATOMS: atom_id res chain seq x y z
N MET A 1 14.83 -13.89 44.38
CA MET A 1 15.41 -13.31 43.14
C MET A 1 14.22 -13.01 42.25
N SER A 2 13.96 -11.74 41.95
CA SER A 2 12.91 -11.41 40.97
C SER A 2 13.30 -12.01 39.61
N ASP A 3 12.42 -12.78 38.99
CA ASP A 3 12.64 -13.33 37.68
C ASP A 3 12.99 -12.19 36.73
N ILE A 4 14.16 -12.26 36.11
CA ILE A 4 14.73 -11.15 35.33
C ILE A 4 13.84 -10.83 34.13
N TRP A 5 13.41 -11.81 33.42
CA TRP A 5 12.45 -11.76 32.31
C TRP A 5 12.27 -13.20 31.79
N THR A 6 11.04 -13.63 31.64
CA THR A 6 10.76 -14.99 31.15
C THR A 6 10.06 -14.88 29.79
N PRO A 7 10.64 -15.43 28.71
CA PRO A 7 10.02 -15.37 27.40
C PRO A 7 8.73 -16.20 27.34
N GLN A 8 7.73 -15.66 26.70
CA GLN A 8 6.51 -16.40 26.36
C GLN A 8 6.76 -17.34 25.16
N PRO A 9 5.95 -18.39 24.97
CA PRO A 9 6.20 -19.39 23.91
C PRO A 9 6.36 -18.78 22.49
N ARG A 10 5.60 -17.77 22.13
CA ARG A 10 5.73 -17.09 20.83
C ARG A 10 6.98 -16.23 20.71
N GLN A 11 7.42 -15.62 21.80
CA GLN A 11 8.69 -14.91 21.84
C GLN A 11 9.86 -15.88 21.64
N ILE A 12 9.81 -17.07 22.25
CA ILE A 12 10.78 -18.14 22.02
C ILE A 12 10.80 -18.53 20.53
N ALA A 13 9.60 -18.81 19.98
CA ALA A 13 9.46 -19.16 18.56
C ALA A 13 10.03 -18.10 17.61
N PHE A 14 9.91 -16.82 17.93
CA PHE A 14 10.53 -15.72 17.17
C PHE A 14 12.05 -15.73 17.33
N MET A 15 12.55 -15.80 18.56
CA MET A 15 13.98 -15.72 18.84
C MET A 15 14.76 -16.93 18.30
N GLU A 16 14.17 -18.12 18.20
CA GLU A 16 14.81 -19.33 17.68
C GLU A 16 14.91 -19.40 16.15
N ARG A 17 14.33 -18.45 15.42
CA ARG A 17 14.33 -18.46 13.96
C ARG A 17 15.74 -18.28 13.37
N PRO A 18 16.14 -19.20 12.51
CA PRO A 18 17.43 -19.12 11.81
C PRO A 18 17.39 -18.21 10.58
N GLU A 19 16.21 -17.86 10.06
CA GLU A 19 16.03 -17.12 8.82
C GLU A 19 16.70 -15.73 8.89
N TYR A 20 17.10 -15.23 7.72
CA TYR A 20 17.74 -13.93 7.59
C TYR A 20 16.80 -12.77 7.98
N GLU A 21 15.56 -12.80 7.52
CA GLU A 21 14.53 -11.84 7.91
C GLU A 21 13.42 -12.54 8.70
N VAL A 22 13.13 -12.06 9.91
CA VAL A 22 12.00 -12.55 10.70
C VAL A 22 11.12 -11.40 11.09
N LEU A 23 9.84 -11.49 10.70
CA LEU A 23 8.78 -10.60 11.17
C LEU A 23 8.01 -11.28 12.30
N TYR A 24 7.92 -10.62 13.46
CA TYR A 24 7.09 -11.04 14.59
C TYR A 24 5.96 -10.03 14.76
N GLY A 25 4.73 -10.43 14.46
CA GLY A 25 3.66 -9.47 14.34
C GLY A 25 2.26 -10.03 14.46
N GLY A 26 1.30 -9.11 14.46
CA GLY A 26 -0.13 -9.37 14.57
C GLY A 26 -0.76 -8.50 15.67
N ALA A 27 -1.36 -9.11 16.68
CA ALA A 27 -2.10 -8.41 17.71
C ALA A 27 -1.26 -7.51 18.62
N ALA A 28 -1.89 -6.51 19.21
CA ALA A 28 -1.29 -5.69 20.27
C ALA A 28 -1.04 -6.53 21.54
N GLY A 29 -0.16 -6.06 22.41
CA GLY A 29 0.10 -6.71 23.70
C GLY A 29 0.85 -8.06 23.62
N GLY A 30 1.26 -8.52 22.44
CA GLY A 30 1.96 -9.80 22.26
C GLY A 30 3.42 -9.86 22.77
N GLY A 31 3.90 -8.84 23.52
CA GLY A 31 5.26 -8.80 24.06
C GLY A 31 6.36 -8.65 23.01
N LYS A 32 6.04 -8.10 21.84
CA LYS A 32 6.93 -8.02 20.66
C LYS A 32 8.17 -7.17 20.89
N SER A 33 8.01 -5.98 21.47
CA SER A 33 9.12 -5.04 21.71
C SER A 33 10.11 -5.58 22.75
N ASP A 34 9.65 -6.27 23.79
CA ASP A 34 10.54 -6.94 24.75
C ASP A 34 11.34 -8.07 24.07
N ALA A 35 10.68 -8.88 23.24
CA ALA A 35 11.37 -9.93 22.49
C ALA A 35 12.46 -9.36 21.57
N LEU A 36 12.19 -8.21 20.91
CA LEU A 36 13.15 -7.53 20.05
C LEU A 36 14.34 -6.98 20.85
N LEU A 37 14.09 -6.37 22.01
CA LEU A 37 15.13 -5.88 22.93
C LEU A 37 16.04 -7.02 23.45
N ILE A 38 15.48 -8.18 23.70
CA ILE A 38 16.27 -9.36 24.16
C ILE A 38 17.00 -10.02 22.99
N GLU A 39 16.39 -10.08 21.82
CA GLU A 39 17.00 -10.71 20.63
C GLU A 39 18.36 -10.09 20.27
N VAL A 40 18.52 -8.77 20.36
CA VAL A 40 19.78 -8.09 20.05
C VAL A 40 20.89 -8.37 21.07
N LEU A 41 20.59 -8.96 22.24
CA LEU A 41 21.57 -9.33 23.24
C LEU A 41 22.30 -10.64 22.90
N ARG A 42 21.87 -11.42 21.91
CA ARG A 42 22.40 -12.76 21.63
C ARG A 42 23.88 -12.81 21.33
N GLN A 43 24.46 -11.72 20.86
CA GLN A 43 25.84 -11.68 20.41
C GLN A 43 26.68 -10.62 21.18
N ILE A 44 26.21 -10.15 22.34
CA ILE A 44 26.87 -9.12 23.13
C ILE A 44 28.23 -9.56 23.70
N ASP A 45 28.53 -10.86 23.75
CA ASP A 45 29.80 -11.40 24.18
C ASP A 45 30.86 -11.39 23.06
N ILE A 46 30.46 -11.14 21.82
CA ILE A 46 31.35 -11.09 20.67
C ILE A 46 31.94 -9.67 20.56
N PRO A 47 33.26 -9.48 20.62
CA PRO A 47 33.88 -8.18 20.38
C PRO A 47 33.48 -7.61 19.02
N HIS A 48 33.33 -6.30 18.94
CA HIS A 48 32.92 -5.56 17.74
C HIS A 48 31.46 -5.77 17.27
N TYR A 49 30.68 -6.63 17.90
CA TYR A 49 29.26 -6.80 17.58
C TYR A 49 28.52 -5.45 17.62
N LYS A 50 27.73 -5.18 16.59
CA LYS A 50 26.88 -4.00 16.50
C LYS A 50 25.48 -4.36 16.08
N ALA A 51 24.50 -3.99 16.89
CA ALA A 51 23.08 -4.04 16.54
C ALA A 51 22.49 -2.63 16.50
N ILE A 52 21.42 -2.47 15.75
CA ILE A 52 20.61 -1.24 15.76
C ILE A 52 19.13 -1.59 15.81
N ILE A 53 18.38 -0.82 16.63
CA ILE A 53 16.91 -0.93 16.72
C ILE A 53 16.32 0.41 16.27
N PHE A 54 15.39 0.33 15.34
CA PHE A 54 14.68 1.50 14.78
C PHE A 54 13.26 1.61 15.31
N ARG A 55 12.85 2.85 15.57
CA ARG A 55 11.45 3.31 15.64
C ARG A 55 11.28 4.49 14.68
N LYS A 56 10.05 4.77 14.27
CA LYS A 56 9.78 5.83 13.27
C LYS A 56 10.20 7.20 13.78
N THR A 57 9.83 7.55 14.99
CA THR A 57 10.12 8.87 15.59
C THR A 57 10.91 8.74 16.88
N TYR A 58 11.60 9.82 17.26
CA TYR A 58 12.36 9.85 18.50
C TYR A 58 11.48 9.70 19.76
N PRO A 59 10.32 10.35 19.89
CA PRO A 59 9.43 10.13 21.04
C PRO A 59 9.03 8.66 21.22
N GLN A 60 8.71 7.95 20.14
CA GLN A 60 8.41 6.52 20.19
C GLN A 60 9.63 5.68 20.61
N LEU A 61 10.84 6.08 20.19
CA LEU A 61 12.08 5.41 20.54
C LEU A 61 12.42 5.50 22.02
N THR A 62 12.01 6.59 22.69
CA THR A 62 12.26 6.82 24.13
C THR A 62 11.68 5.71 24.99
N GLU A 63 10.48 5.22 24.69
CA GLU A 63 9.85 4.12 25.40
C GLU A 63 10.69 2.83 25.35
N LEU A 64 11.21 2.49 24.14
CA LEU A 64 12.12 1.34 23.99
C LEU A 64 13.43 1.51 24.76
N ILE A 65 13.99 2.73 24.74
CA ILE A 65 15.21 3.07 25.48
C ILE A 65 14.97 2.87 26.98
N ASP A 66 13.87 3.38 27.52
CA ASP A 66 13.55 3.27 28.94
C ASP A 66 13.31 1.80 29.34
N ARG A 67 12.62 1.05 28.50
CA ARG A 67 12.44 -0.40 28.71
C ARG A 67 13.79 -1.14 28.66
N SER A 68 14.68 -0.79 27.75
CA SER A 68 16.02 -1.37 27.68
C SER A 68 16.87 -1.08 28.93
N ARG A 69 16.69 0.10 29.54
CA ARG A 69 17.38 0.44 30.80
C ARG A 69 16.99 -0.48 31.94
N VAL A 70 15.74 -0.94 31.98
CA VAL A 70 15.29 -1.92 32.96
C VAL A 70 15.89 -3.29 32.65
N LEU A 71 15.73 -3.78 31.43
CA LEU A 71 16.11 -5.14 31.04
C LEU A 71 17.64 -5.33 31.03
N TYR A 72 18.38 -4.43 30.36
CA TYR A 72 19.81 -4.62 30.15
C TYR A 72 20.65 -4.48 31.41
N ARG A 73 20.20 -3.60 32.37
CA ARG A 73 20.87 -3.51 33.68
C ARG A 73 20.68 -4.77 34.52
N GLN A 74 19.56 -5.47 34.37
CA GLN A 74 19.34 -6.73 35.06
C GLN A 74 20.16 -7.88 34.45
N ILE A 75 20.26 -7.91 33.12
CA ILE A 75 20.96 -8.98 32.38
C ILE A 75 22.49 -8.76 32.42
N CYS A 76 22.95 -7.52 32.21
CA CYS A 76 24.37 -7.15 32.22
C CYS A 76 24.57 -5.84 32.99
N PRO A 77 24.73 -5.91 34.33
CA PRO A 77 24.89 -4.71 35.19
C PRO A 77 26.06 -3.81 34.83
N ALA A 78 27.09 -4.36 34.18
CA ALA A 78 28.28 -3.63 33.75
C ALA A 78 28.08 -2.86 32.42
N ALA A 79 26.96 -3.09 31.71
CA ALA A 79 26.65 -2.36 30.50
C ALA A 79 26.37 -0.87 30.78
N LYS A 80 26.81 0.02 29.89
CA LYS A 80 26.68 1.48 30.03
C LYS A 80 25.87 2.04 28.88
N TYR A 81 24.90 2.89 29.21
CA TYR A 81 24.11 3.62 28.24
C TYR A 81 24.60 5.06 28.10
N ASN A 82 24.88 5.48 26.86
CA ASN A 82 25.18 6.86 26.52
C ASN A 82 23.91 7.53 25.96
N GLY A 83 23.36 8.47 26.72
CA GLY A 83 22.11 9.16 26.36
C GLY A 83 22.24 10.15 25.20
N SER A 84 23.45 10.69 24.94
CA SER A 84 23.66 11.62 23.82
C SER A 84 23.78 10.92 22.47
N SER A 85 24.38 9.74 22.44
CA SER A 85 24.54 8.94 21.22
C SER A 85 23.51 7.83 21.08
N HIS A 86 22.69 7.61 22.09
CA HIS A 86 21.67 6.53 22.17
C HIS A 86 22.25 5.14 21.96
N VAL A 87 23.36 4.85 22.67
CA VAL A 87 24.13 3.61 22.50
C VAL A 87 24.35 2.92 23.84
N TRP A 88 24.05 1.64 23.89
CA TRP A 88 24.53 0.73 24.93
C TRP A 88 25.92 0.20 24.54
N SER A 89 26.85 0.18 25.50
CA SER A 89 28.17 -0.42 25.37
C SER A 89 28.31 -1.53 26.42
N PHE A 90 28.75 -2.69 25.97
CA PHE A 90 28.95 -3.88 26.79
C PHE A 90 30.43 -4.11 27.10
N PRO A 91 30.76 -4.89 28.17
CA PRO A 91 32.16 -5.14 28.55
C PRO A 91 33.02 -5.80 27.47
N SER A 92 32.42 -6.57 26.59
CA SER A 92 33.07 -7.20 25.43
C SER A 92 33.54 -6.18 24.36
N GLY A 93 32.98 -4.99 24.36
CA GLY A 93 33.10 -4.01 23.27
C GLY A 93 31.90 -3.97 22.33
N ALA A 94 30.95 -4.89 22.48
CA ALA A 94 29.70 -4.90 21.71
C ALA A 94 28.88 -3.61 21.96
N GLN A 95 28.12 -3.20 20.94
CA GLN A 95 27.31 -1.98 20.99
C GLN A 95 25.91 -2.22 20.42
N ILE A 96 24.90 -1.68 21.10
CA ILE A 96 23.51 -1.65 20.61
C ILE A 96 23.08 -0.19 20.48
N TYR A 97 22.68 0.18 19.27
CA TYR A 97 22.27 1.52 18.88
C TYR A 97 20.74 1.62 18.84
N PHE A 98 20.22 2.77 19.21
CA PHE A 98 18.84 3.15 18.98
C PHE A 98 18.80 4.27 17.94
N GLY A 99 18.02 4.08 16.88
CA GLY A 99 17.92 4.99 15.75
C GLY A 99 16.48 5.25 15.32
N ASN A 100 16.28 6.35 14.62
CA ASN A 100 14.99 6.68 14.01
C ASN A 100 15.16 7.14 12.57
N MET A 101 14.09 7.00 11.79
CA MET A 101 13.96 7.53 10.43
C MET A 101 12.58 8.15 10.30
N GLN A 102 12.45 9.41 10.71
CA GLN A 102 11.18 10.14 10.66
C GLN A 102 10.76 10.42 9.22
N ARG A 103 11.72 10.72 8.36
CA ARG A 103 11.53 10.91 6.92
C ARG A 103 12.35 9.89 6.14
N THR A 104 11.90 9.52 4.96
CA THR A 104 12.62 8.58 4.09
C THR A 104 14.05 9.04 3.76
N ALA A 105 14.30 10.35 3.72
CA ALA A 105 15.64 10.90 3.54
C ALA A 105 16.59 10.59 4.70
N ASP A 106 16.09 10.37 5.91
CA ASP A 106 16.92 10.15 7.11
C ASP A 106 17.74 8.85 7.03
N ARG A 107 17.37 7.91 6.15
CA ARG A 107 18.16 6.71 5.88
C ARG A 107 19.62 7.02 5.51
N ILE A 108 19.87 8.19 4.92
CA ILE A 108 21.23 8.64 4.54
C ILE A 108 22.13 8.84 5.76
N ASN A 109 21.58 9.15 6.93
CA ASN A 109 22.33 9.28 8.19
C ASN A 109 23.05 7.99 8.61
N TYR A 110 22.66 6.86 8.01
CA TYR A 110 23.24 5.54 8.23
C TYR A 110 24.22 5.14 7.12
N GLN A 111 24.51 6.05 6.18
CA GLN A 111 25.51 5.82 5.14
C GLN A 111 26.91 5.62 5.77
N GLY A 112 27.66 4.64 5.28
CA GLY A 112 28.98 4.31 5.81
C GLY A 112 28.99 3.45 7.08
N LYS A 113 27.85 3.30 7.78
CA LYS A 113 27.74 2.47 8.98
C LYS A 113 27.51 0.99 8.62
N SER A 114 27.81 0.11 9.58
CA SER A 114 27.61 -1.35 9.44
C SER A 114 27.05 -1.90 10.74
N TYR A 115 26.13 -2.84 10.63
CA TYR A 115 25.49 -3.51 11.75
C TYR A 115 25.33 -5.01 11.44
N ASP A 116 25.64 -5.86 12.41
CA ASP A 116 25.42 -7.31 12.31
C ASP A 116 23.92 -7.62 12.40
N VAL A 117 23.23 -6.94 13.29
CA VAL A 117 21.77 -7.08 13.46
C VAL A 117 21.08 -5.75 13.26
N VAL A 118 20.09 -5.75 12.37
CA VAL A 118 19.22 -4.59 12.14
C VAL A 118 17.80 -4.95 12.54
N CYS A 119 17.24 -4.16 13.43
CA CYS A 119 15.90 -4.37 13.96
C CYS A 119 15.00 -3.19 13.66
N PHE A 120 13.74 -3.47 13.33
CA PHE A 120 12.69 -2.48 13.20
C PHE A 120 11.55 -2.83 14.17
N ASP A 121 11.24 -1.93 15.07
CA ASP A 121 10.03 -2.04 15.89
C ASP A 121 8.93 -1.19 15.26
N GLU A 122 7.72 -1.74 15.15
CA GLU A 122 6.59 -1.23 14.37
C GLU A 122 6.96 -1.02 12.88
N LEU A 123 7.34 -2.12 12.21
CA LEU A 123 7.82 -2.11 10.82
C LEU A 123 6.83 -1.46 9.84
N THR A 124 5.53 -1.59 10.07
CA THR A 124 4.50 -0.99 9.23
C THR A 124 4.48 0.55 9.25
N HIS A 125 5.20 1.19 10.17
CA HIS A 125 5.39 2.64 10.16
C HIS A 125 6.49 3.09 9.18
N PHE A 126 7.27 2.17 8.61
CA PHE A 126 8.36 2.47 7.70
C PHE A 126 7.98 2.21 6.25
N GLN A 127 8.49 3.02 5.34
CA GLN A 127 8.41 2.77 3.92
C GLN A 127 9.41 1.70 3.48
N TRP A 128 9.15 1.04 2.34
CA TRP A 128 10.04 0.03 1.78
C TRP A 128 11.46 0.53 1.55
N GLU A 129 11.63 1.78 1.11
CA GLU A 129 12.92 2.42 0.85
C GLU A 129 13.78 2.56 2.11
N GLU A 130 13.15 2.76 3.27
CA GLU A 130 13.84 2.84 4.56
C GLU A 130 14.33 1.47 5.01
N TYR A 131 13.46 0.47 4.90
CA TYR A 131 13.78 -0.91 5.26
C TYR A 131 14.82 -1.51 4.32
N SER A 132 14.61 -1.42 3.00
CA SER A 132 15.48 -2.00 1.99
C SER A 132 16.87 -1.37 1.95
N TYR A 133 16.99 -0.07 2.27
CA TYR A 133 18.28 0.60 2.39
C TYR A 133 19.18 -0.08 3.42
N MET A 134 18.61 -0.59 4.50
CA MET A 134 19.36 -1.22 5.58
C MET A 134 19.94 -2.59 5.22
N PHE A 135 19.50 -3.25 4.15
CA PHE A 135 20.16 -4.47 3.64
C PHE A 135 21.63 -4.21 3.29
N SER A 136 21.94 -3.03 2.76
CA SER A 136 23.31 -2.65 2.42
C SER A 136 24.15 -2.27 3.64
N ARG A 137 23.53 -1.99 4.77
CA ARG A 137 24.17 -1.67 6.06
C ARG A 137 24.29 -2.91 6.96
N ASN A 138 23.49 -3.95 6.69
CA ASN A 138 23.48 -5.20 7.42
C ASN A 138 24.60 -6.13 6.89
N ARG A 139 25.78 -5.99 7.50
CA ARG A 139 27.01 -6.70 7.12
C ARG A 139 27.88 -6.93 8.33
N PRO A 140 28.77 -7.97 8.32
CA PRO A 140 29.63 -8.26 9.46
C PRO A 140 30.48 -7.07 9.89
N THR A 141 30.52 -6.80 11.19
CA THR A 141 31.37 -5.77 11.79
C THR A 141 32.68 -6.34 12.33
N GLY A 142 32.76 -7.65 12.45
CA GLY A 142 33.93 -8.39 12.89
C GLY A 142 33.77 -9.91 12.68
N PRO A 143 34.80 -10.69 12.96
CA PRO A 143 34.75 -12.12 12.84
C PRO A 143 33.82 -12.76 13.89
N GLY A 144 33.13 -13.83 13.51
CA GLY A 144 32.27 -14.63 14.40
C GLY A 144 30.85 -14.11 14.61
N THR A 145 30.53 -12.93 14.06
CA THR A 145 29.17 -12.39 14.13
C THR A 145 28.25 -13.01 13.07
N ARG A 146 27.01 -13.26 13.45
CA ARG A 146 25.92 -13.61 12.53
C ARG A 146 25.19 -12.35 12.11
N VAL A 147 24.87 -12.26 10.79
CA VAL A 147 24.20 -11.12 10.18
C VAL A 147 22.76 -11.47 9.84
N TYR A 148 21.80 -10.70 10.35
CA TYR A 148 20.37 -10.91 10.10
C TYR A 148 19.52 -9.68 10.43
N MET A 149 18.25 -9.73 10.03
CA MET A 149 17.26 -8.70 10.31
C MET A 149 16.10 -9.24 11.15
N ARG A 150 15.57 -8.40 12.03
CA ARG A 150 14.41 -8.70 12.86
C ARG A 150 13.44 -7.53 12.81
N ALA A 151 12.16 -7.85 12.81
CA ALA A 151 11.15 -6.82 12.85
C ALA A 151 9.95 -7.25 13.70
N THR A 152 9.33 -6.27 14.31
CA THR A 152 8.07 -6.43 15.03
C THR A 152 7.05 -5.46 14.48
N THR A 153 5.76 -5.80 14.51
CA THR A 153 4.71 -4.88 14.05
C THR A 153 3.31 -5.31 14.44
N ASN A 154 2.39 -4.35 14.34
CA ASN A 154 0.95 -4.57 14.23
C ASN A 154 0.49 -4.28 12.78
N PRO A 155 -0.69 -4.76 12.35
CA PRO A 155 -1.33 -4.29 11.12
C PRO A 155 -1.60 -2.78 11.18
N GLY A 156 -1.54 -2.10 10.03
CA GLY A 156 -1.80 -0.65 9.91
C GLY A 156 -0.54 0.15 9.63
N GLY A 157 -0.72 1.45 9.39
CA GLY A 157 0.37 2.37 9.07
C GLY A 157 0.77 2.37 7.59
N ILE A 158 1.62 3.34 7.22
CA ILE A 158 2.02 3.65 5.84
C ILE A 158 2.71 2.48 5.11
N GLY A 159 3.42 1.64 5.84
CA GLY A 159 4.12 0.47 5.30
C GLY A 159 3.28 -0.81 5.26
N HIS A 160 2.03 -0.76 5.70
CA HIS A 160 1.16 -1.95 5.80
C HIS A 160 1.15 -2.78 4.50
N ALA A 161 0.95 -2.12 3.37
CA ALA A 161 0.84 -2.79 2.07
C ALA A 161 2.07 -3.60 1.70
N TRP A 162 3.27 -3.03 1.82
CA TRP A 162 4.49 -3.73 1.46
C TRP A 162 4.87 -4.83 2.48
N VAL A 163 4.61 -4.61 3.78
CA VAL A 163 4.84 -5.63 4.82
C VAL A 163 3.93 -6.82 4.59
N LYS A 164 2.64 -6.57 4.34
CA LYS A 164 1.65 -7.62 4.03
C LYS A 164 2.06 -8.41 2.78
N SER A 165 2.37 -7.72 1.69
CA SER A 165 2.79 -8.34 0.43
C SER A 165 4.09 -9.14 0.58
N ARG A 166 5.03 -8.72 1.45
CA ARG A 166 6.31 -9.40 1.65
C ARG A 166 6.22 -10.62 2.55
N PHE A 167 5.48 -10.53 3.66
CA PHE A 167 5.56 -11.51 4.73
C PHE A 167 4.26 -12.31 4.95
N ILE A 168 3.10 -11.74 4.61
CA ILE A 168 1.79 -12.31 4.99
C ILE A 168 1.13 -13.02 3.80
N ASP A 169 0.93 -12.30 2.68
CA ASP A 169 0.18 -12.82 1.52
C ASP A 169 0.86 -14.02 0.81
N PRO A 170 2.21 -14.15 0.77
CA PRO A 170 2.84 -15.19 -0.03
C PRO A 170 2.66 -16.62 0.51
N ALA A 171 2.45 -16.80 1.82
CA ALA A 171 2.28 -18.14 2.41
C ALA A 171 1.66 -18.05 3.82
N PRO A 172 1.09 -19.16 4.32
CA PRO A 172 0.64 -19.24 5.71
C PRO A 172 1.75 -18.89 6.72
N PRO A 173 1.39 -18.37 7.91
CA PRO A 173 2.35 -18.10 8.98
C PRO A 173 3.26 -19.31 9.28
N MET A 174 4.47 -19.05 9.76
CA MET A 174 5.49 -20.06 10.08
C MET A 174 6.04 -20.82 8.87
N THR A 175 5.79 -20.35 7.65
CA THR A 175 6.35 -20.90 6.41
C THR A 175 7.56 -20.07 5.99
N THR A 176 8.72 -20.72 5.78
CA THR A 176 9.93 -20.05 5.28
C THR A 176 9.79 -19.76 3.79
N LEU A 177 9.93 -18.49 3.43
CA LEU A 177 9.91 -18.00 2.06
C LEU A 177 11.34 -17.75 1.58
N TRP A 178 11.64 -18.12 0.34
CA TRP A 178 12.94 -17.93 -0.30
C TRP A 178 12.86 -16.88 -1.40
N GLU A 179 13.76 -15.91 -1.37
CA GLU A 179 13.92 -14.89 -2.41
C GLU A 179 15.26 -15.07 -3.10
N GLN A 180 15.24 -15.21 -4.42
CA GLN A 180 16.44 -15.32 -5.23
C GLN A 180 16.76 -13.98 -5.88
N ASN A 181 17.97 -13.48 -5.61
CA ASN A 181 18.46 -12.23 -6.15
C ASN A 181 19.68 -12.49 -7.05
N LYS A 182 19.71 -11.87 -8.21
CA LYS A 182 20.86 -11.88 -9.11
C LYS A 182 21.88 -10.83 -8.65
N ALA A 183 23.12 -11.25 -8.41
CA ALA A 183 24.20 -10.36 -8.01
C ALA A 183 25.43 -10.58 -8.91
N PRO A 184 26.24 -9.54 -9.18
CA PRO A 184 27.52 -9.73 -9.86
C PRO A 184 28.42 -10.70 -9.09
N ASP A 185 29.12 -11.58 -9.78
CA ASP A 185 30.04 -12.55 -9.17
C ASP A 185 31.46 -12.00 -8.96
N GLY A 186 31.71 -10.76 -9.38
CA GLY A 186 33.02 -10.10 -9.35
C GLY A 186 33.99 -10.56 -10.45
N LYS A 187 33.56 -11.48 -11.34
CA LYS A 187 34.37 -12.02 -12.45
C LYS A 187 33.74 -11.75 -13.81
N GLY A 188 32.75 -10.83 -13.87
CA GLY A 188 31.99 -10.48 -15.08
C GLY A 188 30.76 -11.34 -15.32
N GLY A 189 30.43 -12.28 -14.42
CA GLY A 189 29.23 -13.11 -14.44
C GLY A 189 28.18 -12.68 -13.42
N ILE A 190 27.09 -13.45 -13.35
CA ILE A 190 25.99 -13.26 -12.40
C ILE A 190 25.86 -14.52 -11.55
N LYS A 191 25.83 -14.35 -10.23
CA LYS A 191 25.49 -15.40 -9.25
C LYS A 191 24.10 -15.17 -8.68
N VAL A 192 23.40 -16.25 -8.38
CA VAL A 192 22.14 -16.21 -7.63
C VAL A 192 22.47 -16.29 -6.13
N VAL A 193 21.94 -15.33 -5.37
CA VAL A 193 22.03 -15.28 -3.91
C VAL A 193 20.63 -15.45 -3.37
N SER A 194 20.40 -16.49 -2.55
CA SER A 194 19.12 -16.71 -1.89
C SER A 194 19.14 -16.13 -0.49
N ARG A 195 18.03 -15.52 -0.10
CA ARG A 195 17.74 -15.08 1.27
C ARG A 195 16.38 -15.61 1.69
N ASP A 196 16.29 -15.98 2.93
CA ASP A 196 15.05 -16.50 3.51
C ASP A 196 14.40 -15.48 4.42
N ARG A 197 13.08 -15.59 4.55
CA ARG A 197 12.27 -14.80 5.46
C ARG A 197 11.10 -15.63 5.98
N ILE A 198 10.59 -15.23 7.15
CA ILE A 198 9.46 -15.89 7.79
C ILE A 198 8.61 -14.89 8.57
N PHE A 199 7.32 -15.18 8.64
CA PHE A 199 6.39 -14.50 9.52
C PHE A 199 6.02 -15.37 10.71
N VAL A 200 6.23 -14.84 11.93
CA VAL A 200 5.83 -15.45 13.19
C VAL A 200 4.61 -14.66 13.71
N PRO A 201 3.43 -15.26 13.75
CA PRO A 201 2.22 -14.55 14.21
C PRO A 201 2.22 -14.41 15.73
N ALA A 202 1.65 -13.29 16.21
CA ALA A 202 1.40 -13.05 17.61
C ALA A 202 -0.03 -12.59 17.84
N THR A 203 -0.66 -13.14 18.86
CA THR A 203 -1.95 -12.70 19.38
C THR A 203 -1.78 -12.21 20.82
N ILE A 204 -2.76 -11.50 21.35
CA ILE A 204 -2.74 -11.08 22.75
C ILE A 204 -2.74 -12.29 23.70
N PHE A 205 -3.37 -13.39 23.27
CA PHE A 205 -3.47 -14.62 24.06
C PHE A 205 -2.12 -15.34 24.22
N ASP A 206 -1.13 -14.99 23.38
CA ASP A 206 0.24 -15.48 23.52
C ASP A 206 1.02 -14.79 24.65
N ASN A 207 0.49 -13.70 25.24
CA ASN A 207 1.10 -12.97 26.35
C ASN A 207 0.33 -13.18 27.69
N GLN A 208 0.50 -14.35 28.25
CA GLN A 208 -0.14 -14.72 29.51
C GLN A 208 0.26 -13.80 30.67
N ALA A 209 1.49 -13.27 30.65
CA ALA A 209 1.96 -12.33 31.68
C ALA A 209 1.17 -11.02 31.66
N LEU A 210 0.86 -10.46 30.49
CA LEU A 210 0.04 -9.27 30.35
C LEU A 210 -1.38 -9.53 30.87
N LEU A 211 -2.00 -10.63 30.45
CA LEU A 211 -3.38 -10.98 30.84
C LEU A 211 -3.51 -11.25 32.33
N ALA A 212 -2.47 -11.79 32.96
CA ALA A 212 -2.44 -12.01 34.42
C ALA A 212 -2.26 -10.69 35.20
N ASN A 213 -1.46 -9.74 34.65
CA ASN A 213 -1.18 -8.46 35.31
C ASN A 213 -2.28 -7.43 35.08
N ASP A 214 -2.95 -7.46 33.94
CA ASP A 214 -4.07 -6.57 33.60
C ASP A 214 -5.24 -7.36 33.01
N PRO A 215 -6.11 -7.94 33.81
CA PRO A 215 -7.31 -8.65 33.35
C PRO A 215 -8.29 -7.75 32.55
N ASN A 216 -8.24 -6.43 32.77
CA ASN A 216 -9.13 -5.48 32.10
C ASN A 216 -8.62 -5.03 30.74
N TYR A 217 -7.41 -5.39 30.34
CA TYR A 217 -6.83 -4.99 29.06
C TYR A 217 -7.69 -5.44 27.87
N LEU A 218 -8.23 -6.66 27.92
CA LEU A 218 -9.16 -7.16 26.90
C LEU A 218 -10.45 -6.34 26.83
N ALA A 219 -10.98 -5.93 28.00
CA ALA A 219 -12.16 -5.07 28.04
C ALA A 219 -11.88 -3.69 27.42
N SER A 220 -10.70 -3.12 27.67
CA SER A 220 -10.28 -1.86 27.05
C SER A 220 -10.20 -1.97 25.53
N LEU A 221 -9.67 -3.05 24.98
CA LEU A 221 -9.63 -3.30 23.53
C LEU A 221 -11.04 -3.52 22.96
N SER A 222 -11.97 -4.07 23.74
CA SER A 222 -13.36 -4.27 23.30
C SER A 222 -14.15 -2.97 23.13
N MET A 223 -13.66 -1.84 23.68
CA MET A 223 -14.24 -0.50 23.49
C MET A 223 -13.86 0.14 22.17
N LEU A 224 -12.89 -0.43 21.43
CA LEU A 224 -12.49 0.04 20.12
C LEU A 224 -13.56 -0.30 19.06
N ASP A 225 -13.52 0.41 17.94
CA ASP A 225 -14.32 0.04 16.77
C ASP A 225 -13.97 -1.38 16.27
N GLU A 226 -14.90 -2.01 15.54
CA GLU A 226 -14.78 -3.42 15.13
C GLU A 226 -13.48 -3.71 14.39
N ASN A 227 -13.07 -2.85 13.44
CA ASN A 227 -11.87 -3.08 12.63
C ASN A 227 -10.59 -2.96 13.47
N SER A 228 -10.49 -1.92 14.31
CA SER A 228 -9.38 -1.78 15.26
C SER A 228 -9.32 -2.95 16.23
N ARG A 229 -10.48 -3.43 16.67
CA ARG A 229 -10.57 -4.61 17.54
C ARG A 229 -10.09 -5.88 16.83
N GLN A 230 -10.51 -6.15 15.59
CA GLN A 230 -10.06 -7.30 14.80
C GLN A 230 -8.55 -7.24 14.55
N ALA A 231 -8.04 -6.08 14.16
CA ALA A 231 -6.61 -5.89 13.94
C ALA A 231 -5.79 -6.12 15.22
N LEU A 232 -6.19 -5.52 16.32
CA LEU A 232 -5.41 -5.51 17.56
C LEU A 232 -5.59 -6.77 18.42
N LEU A 233 -6.76 -7.41 18.39
CA LEU A 233 -6.99 -8.67 19.13
C LEU A 233 -6.54 -9.89 18.35
N MET A 234 -6.94 -9.97 17.08
CA MET A 234 -6.74 -11.16 16.25
C MET A 234 -5.50 -11.06 15.36
N GLY A 235 -4.94 -9.85 15.21
CA GLY A 235 -3.83 -9.61 14.29
C GLY A 235 -4.26 -9.74 12.83
N ASP A 236 -5.50 -9.35 12.52
CA ASP A 236 -6.02 -9.39 11.15
C ASP A 236 -5.34 -8.35 10.27
N TRP A 237 -4.74 -8.82 9.19
CA TRP A 237 -4.06 -7.98 8.20
C TRP A 237 -5.00 -7.42 7.12
N ASN A 238 -6.28 -7.74 7.16
CA ASN A 238 -7.29 -7.20 6.24
C ASN A 238 -8.09 -6.05 6.85
N SER A 239 -8.02 -5.88 8.17
CA SER A 239 -8.67 -4.81 8.93
C SER A 239 -7.64 -4.14 9.83
N PHE A 240 -7.58 -2.80 9.85
CA PHE A 240 -6.65 -2.07 10.70
C PHE A 240 -7.11 -0.63 10.97
N GLU A 241 -6.58 -0.04 12.02
CA GLU A 241 -6.84 1.35 12.37
C GLU A 241 -6.30 2.31 11.29
N GLY A 242 -7.09 3.34 10.96
CA GLY A 242 -6.72 4.32 9.92
C GLY A 242 -6.98 3.87 8.48
N GLN A 243 -7.57 2.70 8.26
CA GLN A 243 -7.98 2.26 6.92
C GLN A 243 -9.04 3.19 6.34
N VAL A 244 -8.84 3.67 5.10
CA VAL A 244 -9.76 4.60 4.43
C VAL A 244 -11.03 3.88 4.01
N PHE A 245 -10.92 2.81 3.21
CA PHE A 245 -12.08 2.10 2.64
C PHE A 245 -12.38 0.82 3.43
N ARG A 246 -13.07 0.99 4.54
CA ARG A 246 -13.49 -0.11 5.43
C ARG A 246 -14.59 -0.98 4.83
N GLU A 247 -15.32 -0.44 3.85
CA GLU A 247 -16.37 -1.14 3.10
C GLU A 247 -15.82 -2.22 2.18
N TRP A 248 -14.52 -2.13 1.82
CA TRP A 248 -13.90 -3.08 0.90
C TRP A 248 -13.94 -4.51 1.44
N LYS A 249 -14.52 -5.39 0.65
CA LYS A 249 -14.57 -6.82 0.95
C LYS A 249 -14.14 -7.64 -0.26
N ASN A 250 -13.25 -8.59 -0.05
CA ASN A 250 -12.81 -9.57 -1.03
C ASN A 250 -13.15 -10.96 -0.50
N ASP A 251 -14.20 -11.56 -1.04
CA ASP A 251 -14.73 -12.85 -0.61
C ASP A 251 -14.76 -13.83 -1.79
N PRO A 252 -13.75 -14.73 -1.88
CA PRO A 252 -13.64 -15.67 -3.00
C PRO A 252 -14.82 -16.64 -3.15
N GLU A 253 -15.57 -16.90 -2.09
CA GLU A 253 -16.74 -17.79 -2.15
C GLU A 253 -17.91 -17.17 -2.93
N HIS A 254 -17.90 -15.83 -3.08
CA HIS A 254 -18.93 -15.04 -3.73
C HIS A 254 -18.51 -14.39 -5.06
N TYR A 255 -17.40 -14.85 -5.68
CA TYR A 255 -16.95 -14.28 -6.96
C TYR A 255 -17.92 -14.52 -8.13
N ASP A 256 -18.74 -15.56 -8.07
CA ASP A 256 -19.67 -15.94 -9.16
C ASP A 256 -21.08 -15.35 -8.96
N ASP A 257 -21.55 -15.22 -7.74
CA ASP A 257 -22.87 -14.64 -7.43
C ASP A 257 -22.85 -13.14 -7.21
N HIS A 258 -21.65 -12.55 -7.04
CA HIS A 258 -21.38 -11.11 -6.86
C HIS A 258 -21.93 -10.51 -5.56
N ILE A 259 -22.42 -11.32 -4.62
CA ILE A 259 -23.09 -10.87 -3.40
C ILE A 259 -22.08 -10.68 -2.26
N GLY A 260 -22.10 -9.53 -1.60
CA GLY A 260 -21.27 -9.27 -0.43
C GLY A 260 -19.76 -9.23 -0.72
N THR A 261 -19.36 -9.02 -1.97
CA THR A 261 -17.98 -8.92 -2.41
C THR A 261 -17.78 -7.80 -3.44
N HIS A 262 -16.61 -7.19 -3.45
CA HIS A 262 -16.20 -6.25 -4.49
C HIS A 262 -15.40 -6.93 -5.61
N VAL A 263 -14.88 -8.13 -5.35
CA VAL A 263 -14.08 -8.87 -6.31
C VAL A 263 -14.92 -9.99 -6.92
N ILE A 264 -14.89 -10.07 -8.25
CA ILE A 264 -15.72 -11.01 -9.01
C ILE A 264 -14.93 -11.72 -10.10
N ASN A 265 -15.43 -12.87 -10.56
CA ASN A 265 -14.87 -13.52 -11.71
C ASN A 265 -15.12 -12.70 -13.01
N PRO A 266 -14.16 -12.69 -13.96
CA PRO A 266 -14.34 -12.01 -15.24
C PRO A 266 -15.51 -12.57 -16.02
N PHE A 267 -16.27 -11.69 -16.65
CA PHE A 267 -17.32 -12.05 -17.60
C PHE A 267 -17.15 -11.26 -18.91
N ARG A 268 -17.84 -11.71 -19.96
CA ARG A 268 -17.83 -10.99 -21.23
C ARG A 268 -18.76 -9.77 -21.14
N VAL A 269 -18.15 -8.58 -21.17
CA VAL A 269 -18.88 -7.31 -21.07
C VAL A 269 -19.78 -7.10 -22.29
N PRO A 270 -21.10 -6.89 -22.12
CA PRO A 270 -22.03 -6.60 -23.22
C PRO A 270 -21.56 -5.44 -24.09
N ARG A 271 -21.74 -5.53 -25.40
CA ARG A 271 -21.22 -4.53 -26.35
C ARG A 271 -21.86 -3.14 -26.21
N GLU A 272 -23.08 -3.10 -25.76
CA GLU A 272 -23.86 -1.89 -25.48
C GLU A 272 -23.43 -1.14 -24.22
N TRP A 273 -22.69 -1.80 -23.32
CA TRP A 273 -22.17 -1.12 -22.14
C TRP A 273 -21.06 -0.18 -22.52
N ARG A 274 -21.07 1.01 -21.91
CA ARG A 274 -20.01 1.99 -22.07
C ARG A 274 -18.74 1.51 -21.34
N VAL A 275 -17.58 1.67 -22.00
CA VAL A 275 -16.29 1.44 -21.39
C VAL A 275 -15.50 2.73 -21.42
N GLU A 276 -14.95 3.08 -20.27
CA GLU A 276 -14.06 4.23 -20.09
C GLU A 276 -12.70 3.75 -19.62
N ARG A 277 -11.66 4.52 -19.88
CA ARG A 277 -10.35 4.31 -19.27
C ARG A 277 -9.93 5.51 -18.45
N CYS A 278 -9.19 5.26 -17.38
CA CYS A 278 -8.70 6.26 -16.45
C CYS A 278 -7.20 6.13 -16.34
N PHE A 279 -6.48 7.23 -16.20
CA PHE A 279 -5.04 7.21 -16.15
C PHE A 279 -4.48 8.16 -15.10
N ASP A 280 -3.58 7.63 -14.28
CA ASP A 280 -2.71 8.37 -13.36
C ASP A 280 -1.26 8.08 -13.75
N PHE A 281 -0.49 9.14 -14.06
CA PHE A 281 0.87 9.02 -14.54
C PHE A 281 1.88 9.04 -13.39
N GLY A 282 2.74 8.03 -13.35
CA GLY A 282 3.93 7.98 -12.52
C GLY A 282 5.17 7.57 -13.34
N TYR A 283 6.34 7.98 -12.94
CA TYR A 283 7.61 7.57 -13.54
C TYR A 283 8.45 6.78 -12.54
N THR A 284 8.79 7.38 -11.41
CA THR A 284 9.48 6.72 -10.29
C THR A 284 8.50 5.96 -9.41
N ARG A 285 7.27 6.41 -9.33
CA ARG A 285 6.12 5.69 -8.78
C ARG A 285 5.36 5.01 -9.92
N PRO A 286 4.54 3.99 -9.66
CA PRO A 286 3.77 3.33 -10.71
C PRO A 286 2.81 4.27 -11.42
N SER A 287 2.62 4.08 -12.73
CA SER A 287 1.43 4.58 -13.43
C SER A 287 0.31 3.56 -13.33
N ALA A 288 -0.92 4.03 -13.28
CA ALA A 288 -2.12 3.21 -13.30
C ALA A 288 -3.02 3.58 -14.48
N CYS A 289 -3.44 2.60 -15.29
CA CYS A 289 -4.52 2.75 -16.24
C CYS A 289 -5.57 1.67 -15.97
N LEU A 290 -6.81 2.08 -15.75
CA LEU A 290 -7.91 1.17 -15.47
C LEU A 290 -8.98 1.31 -16.55
N TRP A 291 -9.55 0.19 -16.99
CA TRP A 291 -10.73 0.19 -17.86
C TRP A 291 -11.95 -0.20 -17.06
N VAL A 292 -12.96 0.65 -17.12
CA VAL A 292 -14.19 0.54 -16.35
C VAL A 292 -15.39 0.39 -17.28
N ALA A 293 -16.07 -0.74 -17.21
CA ALA A 293 -17.36 -0.94 -17.85
C ALA A 293 -18.49 -0.45 -16.95
N ILE A 294 -19.52 0.16 -17.54
CA ILE A 294 -20.65 0.73 -16.81
C ILE A 294 -21.92 0.07 -17.32
N SER A 295 -22.64 -0.62 -16.42
CA SER A 295 -23.91 -1.26 -16.74
C SER A 295 -25.05 -0.21 -16.88
N PRO A 296 -26.21 -0.62 -17.45
CA PRO A 296 -27.41 0.23 -17.48
C PRO A 296 -27.89 0.66 -16.10
N GLU A 297 -27.69 -0.16 -15.08
CA GLU A 297 -28.01 0.10 -13.66
C GLU A 297 -27.00 1.01 -12.99
N ASN A 298 -25.95 1.45 -13.74
CA ASN A 298 -24.88 2.30 -13.27
C ASN A 298 -23.90 1.62 -12.30
N ILE A 299 -23.83 0.28 -12.29
CA ILE A 299 -22.78 -0.46 -11.60
C ILE A 299 -21.49 -0.35 -12.44
N LYS A 300 -20.37 -0.11 -11.77
CA LYS A 300 -19.05 0.03 -12.37
C LYS A 300 -18.26 -1.24 -12.16
N TYR A 301 -17.68 -1.73 -13.25
CA TYR A 301 -16.83 -2.92 -13.25
C TYR A 301 -15.44 -2.55 -13.71
N VAL A 302 -14.44 -2.65 -12.84
CA VAL A 302 -13.03 -2.56 -13.27
C VAL A 302 -12.69 -3.86 -13.94
N ILE A 303 -12.64 -3.86 -15.26
CA ILE A 303 -12.52 -5.07 -16.09
C ILE A 303 -11.07 -5.38 -16.50
N ARG A 304 -10.20 -4.37 -16.47
CA ARG A 304 -8.80 -4.49 -16.84
C ARG A 304 -7.97 -3.45 -16.12
N GLU A 305 -6.72 -3.79 -15.79
CA GLU A 305 -5.73 -2.87 -15.27
C GLU A 305 -4.42 -2.96 -16.05
N TYR A 306 -3.74 -1.82 -16.18
CA TYR A 306 -2.34 -1.68 -16.56
C TYR A 306 -1.63 -0.94 -15.44
N TYR A 307 -0.59 -1.55 -14.86
CA TYR A 307 0.07 -1.00 -13.69
C TYR A 307 1.58 -1.19 -13.80
N THR A 308 2.35 -0.08 -13.82
CA THR A 308 3.78 -0.09 -14.08
C THR A 308 4.61 -0.27 -12.82
N CYS A 309 4.41 -1.39 -12.09
CA CYS A 309 5.15 -1.72 -10.88
C CYS A 309 6.29 -2.69 -11.16
N THR A 310 7.45 -2.47 -10.53
CA THR A 310 8.63 -3.36 -10.64
C THR A 310 8.49 -4.70 -9.92
N GLY A 311 7.38 -4.94 -9.22
CA GLY A 311 7.20 -6.04 -8.26
C GLY A 311 7.51 -5.61 -6.82
N THR A 312 8.16 -4.48 -6.61
CA THR A 312 8.25 -3.80 -5.31
C THR A 312 7.10 -2.81 -5.20
N PRO A 313 6.28 -2.88 -4.14
CA PRO A 313 5.18 -1.94 -3.96
C PRO A 313 5.61 -0.47 -4.07
N ASN A 314 4.79 0.35 -4.70
CA ASN A 314 5.00 1.79 -4.90
C ASN A 314 6.28 2.18 -5.69
N GLN A 315 6.90 1.22 -6.42
CA GLN A 315 8.07 1.48 -7.25
C GLN A 315 7.76 1.30 -8.73
N GLY A 316 7.79 2.40 -9.49
CA GLY A 316 7.53 2.41 -10.93
C GLY A 316 8.68 1.86 -11.78
N THR A 317 8.33 1.29 -12.93
CA THR A 317 9.27 0.70 -13.90
C THR A 317 10.06 1.73 -14.70
N LYS A 318 9.77 3.03 -14.56
CA LYS A 318 10.40 4.16 -15.26
C LYS A 318 10.22 4.09 -16.79
N ILE A 319 9.11 3.54 -17.24
CA ILE A 319 8.74 3.50 -18.66
C ILE A 319 8.35 4.91 -19.12
N HIS A 320 8.74 5.27 -20.34
CA HIS A 320 8.39 6.55 -20.94
C HIS A 320 6.91 6.56 -21.37
N HIS A 321 6.24 7.71 -21.27
CA HIS A 321 4.81 7.83 -21.56
C HIS A 321 4.42 7.43 -23.00
N VAL A 322 5.30 7.58 -23.98
CA VAL A 322 5.06 7.11 -25.36
C VAL A 322 4.98 5.59 -25.42
N GLU A 323 5.90 4.89 -24.75
CA GLU A 323 5.88 3.44 -24.63
C GLU A 323 4.65 2.95 -23.84
N MET A 324 4.23 3.70 -22.79
CA MET A 324 2.97 3.41 -22.10
C MET A 324 1.77 3.54 -23.05
N ALA A 325 1.76 4.54 -23.94
CA ALA A 325 0.71 4.68 -24.95
C ALA A 325 0.65 3.50 -25.91
N GLU A 326 1.80 2.96 -26.32
CA GLU A 326 1.90 1.75 -27.15
C GLU A 326 1.30 0.53 -26.42
N GLN A 327 1.68 0.33 -25.17
CA GLN A 327 1.18 -0.79 -24.35
C GLN A 327 -0.33 -0.66 -24.04
N ILE A 328 -0.83 0.55 -23.76
CA ILE A 328 -2.26 0.81 -23.59
C ILE A 328 -3.02 0.47 -24.87
N LYS A 329 -2.51 0.90 -26.02
CA LYS A 329 -3.11 0.61 -27.33
C LYS A 329 -3.13 -0.89 -27.61
N GLU A 330 -2.03 -1.60 -27.38
CA GLU A 330 -1.93 -3.05 -27.53
C GLU A 330 -2.99 -3.78 -26.68
N ILE A 331 -3.18 -3.36 -25.43
CA ILE A 331 -4.23 -3.90 -24.57
C ILE A 331 -5.61 -3.67 -25.19
N GLU A 332 -5.93 -2.48 -25.67
CA GLU A 332 -7.23 -2.17 -26.28
C GLU A 332 -7.50 -2.92 -27.60
N GLU A 333 -6.45 -3.26 -28.32
CA GLU A 333 -6.55 -4.02 -29.58
C GLU A 333 -6.61 -5.54 -29.37
N THR A 334 -6.11 -6.06 -28.26
CA THR A 334 -6.00 -7.50 -28.00
C THR A 334 -7.04 -8.02 -27.02
N ASP A 335 -7.45 -7.23 -26.02
CA ASP A 335 -8.40 -7.66 -25.00
C ASP A 335 -9.83 -7.82 -25.60
N GLU A 336 -10.47 -8.96 -25.37
CA GLU A 336 -11.78 -9.29 -25.94
C GLU A 336 -12.90 -8.36 -25.48
N ASN A 337 -12.78 -7.80 -24.27
CA ASN A 337 -13.76 -6.86 -23.74
C ASN A 337 -13.52 -5.42 -24.24
N LEU A 338 -12.34 -5.09 -24.75
CA LEU A 338 -11.97 -3.75 -25.20
C LEU A 338 -11.95 -3.60 -26.71
N LYS A 339 -11.51 -4.62 -27.43
CA LYS A 339 -11.30 -4.61 -28.87
C LYS A 339 -12.47 -4.09 -29.67
N GLY A 340 -12.22 -3.07 -30.48
CA GLY A 340 -13.22 -2.46 -31.38
C GLY A 340 -14.26 -1.60 -30.67
N ARG A 341 -14.09 -1.26 -29.39
CA ARG A 341 -14.96 -0.30 -28.69
C ARG A 341 -14.47 1.12 -28.88
N LYS A 342 -15.41 2.06 -28.79
CA LYS A 342 -15.07 3.49 -28.61
C LYS A 342 -14.85 3.70 -27.10
N ILE A 343 -13.60 3.91 -26.71
CA ILE A 343 -13.20 4.10 -25.31
C ILE A 343 -12.92 5.58 -25.08
N ILE A 344 -13.53 6.16 -24.06
CA ILE A 344 -13.25 7.52 -23.63
C ILE A 344 -12.17 7.47 -22.55
N GLY A 345 -11.07 8.21 -22.74
CA GLY A 345 -9.97 8.28 -21.79
C GLY A 345 -10.05 9.54 -20.93
N VAL A 346 -9.92 9.39 -19.61
CA VAL A 346 -9.83 10.48 -18.64
C VAL A 346 -8.54 10.34 -17.86
N ALA A 347 -7.81 11.43 -17.64
CA ALA A 347 -6.54 11.39 -16.95
C ALA A 347 -6.38 12.52 -15.93
N ASP A 348 -5.46 12.31 -15.00
CA ASP A 348 -5.08 13.34 -14.03
C ASP A 348 -4.65 14.63 -14.75
N PRO A 349 -5.08 15.81 -14.28
CA PRO A 349 -4.71 17.08 -14.84
C PRO A 349 -3.21 17.35 -15.02
N ALA A 350 -2.35 16.70 -14.24
CA ALA A 350 -0.90 16.91 -14.33
C ALA A 350 -0.31 16.53 -15.68
N ILE A 351 -0.89 15.54 -16.40
CA ILE A 351 -0.39 15.15 -17.74
C ILE A 351 -0.65 16.18 -18.83
N PHE A 352 -1.45 17.20 -18.56
CA PHE A 352 -1.77 18.29 -19.49
C PHE A 352 -0.92 19.54 -19.25
N ASP A 353 0.07 19.48 -18.34
CA ASP A 353 0.98 20.60 -18.09
C ASP A 353 1.93 20.80 -19.27
N GLU A 354 1.93 22.01 -19.84
CA GLU A 354 2.77 22.43 -20.96
C GLU A 354 3.91 23.37 -20.53
N SER A 355 4.08 23.62 -19.23
CA SER A 355 5.06 24.57 -18.70
C SER A 355 6.52 24.22 -19.08
N ARG A 356 6.79 22.97 -19.43
CA ARG A 356 8.11 22.44 -19.79
C ARG A 356 8.20 21.94 -21.25
N GLY A 357 7.25 22.33 -22.11
CA GLY A 357 7.17 21.91 -23.49
C GLY A 357 5.86 21.18 -23.79
N MET A 358 5.89 20.19 -24.69
CA MET A 358 4.70 19.42 -25.03
C MET A 358 4.22 18.60 -23.85
N SER A 359 2.91 18.64 -23.57
CA SER A 359 2.31 17.85 -22.50
C SER A 359 2.36 16.35 -22.79
N ILE A 360 2.38 15.54 -21.72
CA ILE A 360 2.33 14.08 -21.82
C ILE A 360 1.07 13.65 -22.58
N ALA A 361 -0.08 14.26 -22.30
CA ALA A 361 -1.33 13.97 -23.01
C ALA A 361 -1.25 14.23 -24.52
N ALA A 362 -0.64 15.36 -24.93
CA ALA A 362 -0.47 15.70 -26.33
C ALA A 362 0.53 14.75 -27.04
N ASP A 363 1.53 14.28 -26.31
CA ASP A 363 2.53 13.35 -26.88
C ASP A 363 1.96 11.93 -27.06
N MET A 364 1.17 11.43 -26.10
CA MET A 364 0.46 10.15 -26.22
C MET A 364 -0.61 10.16 -27.32
N ALA A 365 -1.15 11.34 -27.67
CA ALA A 365 -2.16 11.48 -28.71
C ALA A 365 -1.59 11.45 -30.13
N LYS A 366 -0.26 11.49 -30.31
CA LYS A 366 0.39 11.44 -31.63
C LYS A 366 0.35 10.05 -32.28
N ALA A 367 0.61 10.04 -33.57
CA ALA A 367 0.87 8.80 -34.31
C ALA A 367 2.09 8.04 -33.71
N PRO A 368 2.09 6.71 -33.76
CA PRO A 368 1.04 5.82 -34.25
C PRO A 368 -0.04 5.44 -33.18
N ASN A 369 0.09 5.93 -31.95
CA ASN A 369 -0.69 5.42 -30.83
C ASN A 369 -2.11 6.02 -30.75
N TYR A 370 -2.23 7.35 -30.96
CA TYR A 370 -3.51 8.07 -30.92
C TYR A 370 -4.31 7.88 -29.62
N ILE A 371 -3.60 7.77 -28.49
CA ILE A 371 -4.23 7.65 -27.16
C ILE A 371 -4.64 9.04 -26.69
N VAL A 372 -5.93 9.34 -26.78
CA VAL A 372 -6.51 10.65 -26.43
C VAL A 372 -7.05 10.62 -25.01
N TRP A 373 -6.73 11.67 -24.26
CA TRP A 373 -7.17 11.87 -22.89
C TRP A 373 -8.02 13.13 -22.75
N HIS A 374 -9.05 13.05 -21.92
CA HIS A 374 -9.79 14.21 -21.41
C HIS A 374 -9.24 14.55 -20.01
N ARG A 375 -9.21 15.84 -19.71
CA ARG A 375 -8.75 16.32 -18.41
C ARG A 375 -9.78 15.98 -17.35
N GLY A 376 -9.38 15.22 -16.33
CA GLY A 376 -10.22 14.87 -15.19
C GLY A 376 -10.29 15.98 -14.15
N ASP A 377 -11.07 15.74 -13.09
CA ASP A 377 -11.10 16.59 -11.89
C ASP A 377 -10.29 15.87 -10.78
N HIS A 378 -9.32 16.56 -10.18
CA HIS A 378 -8.45 16.03 -9.14
C HIS A 378 -8.85 16.43 -7.72
N LYS A 379 -10.09 16.86 -7.51
CA LYS A 379 -10.59 17.15 -6.16
C LYS A 379 -10.70 15.88 -5.34
N ARG A 380 -9.68 15.68 -4.50
CA ARG A 380 -9.48 14.41 -3.75
C ARG A 380 -10.63 14.10 -2.81
N LEU A 381 -11.08 15.08 -2.01
CA LEU A 381 -12.13 14.84 -1.01
C LEU A 381 -13.47 14.42 -1.63
N PRO A 382 -14.04 15.13 -2.63
CA PRO A 382 -15.23 14.65 -3.32
C PRO A 382 -15.04 13.28 -4.00
N GLY A 383 -13.88 13.03 -4.59
CA GLY A 383 -13.54 11.73 -5.19
C GLY A 383 -13.55 10.59 -4.17
N LYS A 384 -12.91 10.80 -3.01
CA LYS A 384 -12.92 9.84 -1.88
C LYS A 384 -14.35 9.52 -1.42
N MET A 385 -15.17 10.55 -1.22
CA MET A 385 -16.56 10.36 -0.81
C MET A 385 -17.36 9.55 -1.84
N GLN A 386 -17.11 9.77 -3.13
CA GLN A 386 -17.74 8.95 -4.19
C GLN A 386 -17.29 7.50 -4.13
N MET A 387 -16.00 7.21 -3.81
CA MET A 387 -15.53 5.84 -3.61
C MET A 387 -16.27 5.17 -2.45
N HIS A 388 -16.38 5.80 -1.28
CA HIS A 388 -17.18 5.27 -0.16
C HIS A 388 -18.60 4.91 -0.61
N TYR A 389 -19.24 5.83 -1.36
CA TYR A 389 -20.60 5.61 -1.86
C TYR A 389 -20.71 4.39 -2.80
N HIS A 390 -19.70 4.17 -3.64
CA HIS A 390 -19.72 3.04 -4.59
C HIS A 390 -19.27 1.72 -3.97
N LEU A 391 -18.50 1.78 -2.90
CA LEU A 391 -18.09 0.60 -2.13
C LEU A 391 -19.17 0.16 -1.13
N ALA A 392 -20.09 1.05 -0.71
CA ALA A 392 -21.16 0.66 0.18
C ALA A 392 -22.07 -0.41 -0.46
N PHE A 393 -22.43 -1.41 0.32
CA PHE A 393 -23.37 -2.44 -0.11
C PHE A 393 -24.83 -1.93 0.04
N ASP A 394 -25.65 -2.24 -0.93
CA ASP A 394 -27.09 -1.95 -0.90
C ASP A 394 -27.89 -2.98 -0.08
N ASP A 395 -29.21 -2.84 -0.04
CA ASP A 395 -30.10 -3.77 0.66
C ASP A 395 -30.06 -5.22 0.11
N ASN A 396 -29.57 -5.40 -1.11
CA ASN A 396 -29.34 -6.72 -1.73
C ASN A 396 -27.92 -7.23 -1.53
N ASN A 397 -27.13 -6.52 -0.73
CA ASN A 397 -25.73 -6.81 -0.48
C ASN A 397 -24.85 -6.72 -1.75
N LEU A 398 -25.19 -5.79 -2.67
CA LEU A 398 -24.47 -5.53 -3.92
C LEU A 398 -23.82 -4.15 -3.86
N PRO A 399 -22.51 -4.02 -4.21
CA PRO A 399 -21.83 -2.74 -4.28
C PRO A 399 -22.01 -2.12 -5.67
N MET A 400 -21.86 -0.80 -5.76
CA MET A 400 -21.87 -0.10 -7.07
C MET A 400 -20.51 -0.13 -7.78
N LEU A 401 -19.46 -0.64 -7.15
CA LEU A 401 -18.14 -0.85 -7.73
C LEU A 401 -17.72 -2.30 -7.52
N GLN A 402 -17.46 -3.00 -8.62
CA GLN A 402 -16.91 -4.34 -8.62
C GLN A 402 -15.63 -4.42 -9.47
N VAL A 403 -14.73 -5.33 -9.13
CA VAL A 403 -13.41 -5.46 -9.72
C VAL A 403 -13.18 -6.90 -10.16
N PHE A 404 -12.77 -7.11 -11.40
CA PHE A 404 -12.39 -8.45 -11.86
C PHE A 404 -11.18 -8.97 -11.07
N ASN A 405 -11.21 -10.23 -10.66
CA ASN A 405 -10.13 -10.86 -9.90
C ASN A 405 -8.78 -10.87 -10.62
N THR A 406 -8.76 -10.54 -11.90
CA THR A 406 -7.55 -10.33 -12.71
C THR A 406 -6.87 -8.97 -12.44
N CYS A 407 -7.57 -8.00 -11.86
CA CYS A 407 -7.06 -6.67 -11.51
C CYS A 407 -6.36 -6.69 -10.15
N ARG A 408 -5.24 -7.40 -10.08
CA ARG A 408 -4.54 -7.75 -8.83
C ARG A 408 -4.02 -6.55 -8.07
N HIS A 409 -3.54 -5.51 -8.79
CA HIS A 409 -3.01 -4.31 -8.15
C HIS A 409 -4.12 -3.47 -7.54
N THR A 410 -5.25 -3.31 -8.22
CA THR A 410 -6.45 -2.64 -7.69
C THR A 410 -6.95 -3.35 -6.42
N ILE A 411 -7.08 -4.68 -6.47
CA ILE A 411 -7.53 -5.49 -5.33
C ILE A 411 -6.58 -5.37 -4.14
N ARG A 412 -5.28 -5.33 -4.39
CA ARG A 412 -4.25 -5.25 -3.36
C ARG A 412 -4.14 -3.87 -2.72
N THR A 413 -4.29 -2.79 -3.50
CA THR A 413 -3.97 -1.44 -3.05
C THR A 413 -5.15 -0.75 -2.35
N ILE A 414 -6.39 -0.91 -2.82
CA ILE A 414 -7.56 -0.24 -2.22
C ILE A 414 -7.68 -0.50 -0.71
N PRO A 415 -7.64 -1.75 -0.21
CA PRO A 415 -7.81 -2.01 1.21
C PRO A 415 -6.64 -1.55 2.09
N THR A 416 -5.49 -1.20 1.49
CA THR A 416 -4.29 -0.81 2.26
C THR A 416 -4.12 0.70 2.41
N LEU A 417 -5.03 1.49 1.88
CA LEU A 417 -4.96 2.95 1.95
C LEU A 417 -5.28 3.46 3.36
N VAL A 418 -4.45 4.38 3.84
CA VAL A 418 -4.56 5.01 5.15
C VAL A 418 -4.84 6.50 5.04
N TYR A 419 -5.49 7.05 6.07
CA TYR A 419 -5.65 8.50 6.20
C TYR A 419 -4.29 9.19 6.37
N ASP A 420 -4.20 10.44 5.91
CA ASP A 420 -3.03 11.27 6.11
C ASP A 420 -2.96 11.74 7.57
N GLU A 421 -1.78 11.69 8.18
CA GLU A 421 -1.57 12.05 9.60
C GLU A 421 -1.76 13.56 9.85
N THR A 422 -1.52 14.39 8.83
CA THR A 422 -1.62 15.84 8.94
C THR A 422 -2.94 16.39 8.44
N ASN A 423 -3.58 15.70 7.50
CA ASN A 423 -4.90 16.01 6.96
C ASN A 423 -5.79 14.77 7.05
N VAL A 424 -6.39 14.56 8.21
CA VAL A 424 -7.21 13.38 8.54
C VAL A 424 -8.43 13.16 7.63
N GLU A 425 -8.76 14.14 6.78
CA GLU A 425 -9.82 14.04 5.78
C GLU A 425 -9.30 13.51 4.43
N ASP A 426 -7.98 13.43 4.21
CA ASP A 426 -7.37 13.00 2.96
C ASP A 426 -6.69 11.62 3.09
N ILE A 427 -6.33 11.04 1.95
CA ILE A 427 -5.56 9.80 1.87
C ILE A 427 -4.07 10.14 1.90
N ASN A 428 -3.28 9.36 2.61
CA ASN A 428 -1.84 9.50 2.62
C ASN A 428 -1.24 9.19 1.24
N SER A 429 -0.68 10.22 0.59
CA SER A 429 -0.08 10.12 -0.76
C SER A 429 1.30 9.45 -0.79
N ASP A 430 1.90 9.19 0.38
CA ASP A 430 3.15 8.43 0.44
C ASP A 430 2.92 6.93 0.28
N GLY A 431 1.67 6.47 0.43
CA GLY A 431 1.22 5.13 0.15
C GLY A 431 1.09 4.83 -1.36
N GLU A 432 0.57 3.66 -1.68
CA GLU A 432 0.34 3.21 -3.06
C GLU A 432 -1.11 3.50 -3.49
N ASP A 433 -1.43 4.80 -3.68
CA ASP A 433 -2.78 5.30 -3.94
C ASP A 433 -3.16 5.41 -5.42
N HIS A 434 -2.26 5.05 -6.36
CA HIS A 434 -2.41 5.31 -7.80
C HIS A 434 -3.65 4.71 -8.43
N THR A 435 -4.04 3.47 -8.07
CA THR A 435 -5.27 2.86 -8.59
C THR A 435 -6.51 3.59 -8.08
N CYS A 436 -6.48 4.06 -6.84
CA CYS A 436 -7.56 4.80 -6.22
C CYS A 436 -7.68 6.22 -6.79
N THR A 437 -6.55 6.93 -6.96
CA THR A 437 -6.50 8.25 -7.61
C THR A 437 -7.08 8.18 -9.03
N THR A 438 -6.75 7.14 -9.78
CA THR A 438 -7.31 6.86 -11.11
C THR A 438 -8.86 6.79 -11.06
N HIS A 439 -9.43 6.16 -10.06
CA HIS A 439 -10.89 6.11 -9.87
C HIS A 439 -11.49 7.47 -9.56
N TYR A 440 -10.87 8.29 -8.69
CA TYR A 440 -11.41 9.62 -8.33
C TYR A 440 -11.53 10.55 -9.53
N VAL A 441 -10.46 10.63 -10.33
CA VAL A 441 -10.39 11.45 -11.54
C VAL A 441 -11.54 11.14 -12.49
N THR A 442 -11.86 9.85 -12.63
CA THR A 442 -12.91 9.40 -13.54
C THR A 442 -14.31 9.66 -13.01
N TYR A 443 -14.57 9.39 -11.73
CA TYR A 443 -15.91 9.53 -11.16
C TYR A 443 -16.39 10.97 -11.18
N LEU A 444 -15.55 11.91 -10.81
CA LEU A 444 -15.90 13.33 -10.82
C LEU A 444 -16.17 13.82 -12.26
N TRP A 445 -15.37 13.36 -13.23
CA TRP A 445 -15.61 13.70 -14.63
C TRP A 445 -16.91 13.10 -15.17
N ILE A 446 -17.22 11.84 -14.87
CA ILE A 446 -18.46 11.17 -15.29
C ILE A 446 -19.68 11.93 -14.78
N ILE A 447 -19.66 12.37 -13.51
CA ILE A 447 -20.76 13.11 -12.92
C ILE A 447 -20.94 14.47 -13.63
N GLN A 448 -19.86 15.20 -13.86
CA GLN A 448 -19.91 16.50 -14.55
C GLN A 448 -20.36 16.35 -16.01
N TYR A 449 -19.83 15.36 -16.73
CA TYR A 449 -20.21 15.10 -18.12
C TYR A 449 -21.68 14.69 -18.25
N ARG A 450 -22.19 13.83 -17.38
CA ARG A 450 -23.61 13.43 -17.37
C ARG A 450 -24.54 14.61 -17.05
N HIS A 451 -24.17 15.49 -16.14
CA HIS A 451 -24.94 16.69 -15.87
C HIS A 451 -24.95 17.61 -17.09
N ALA A 452 -23.80 17.83 -17.71
CA ALA A 452 -23.71 18.65 -18.93
C ALA A 452 -24.48 18.02 -20.11
N GLU A 453 -24.36 16.72 -20.32
CA GLU A 453 -25.08 15.99 -21.37
C GLU A 453 -26.60 15.99 -21.12
N LYS A 454 -27.05 15.77 -19.88
CA LYS A 454 -28.45 15.79 -19.50
C LYS A 454 -29.06 17.20 -19.63
N LEU A 455 -28.30 18.23 -19.22
CA LEU A 455 -28.65 19.63 -19.44
C LEU A 455 -28.72 19.95 -20.93
N LEU A 456 -27.76 19.53 -21.73
CA LEU A 456 -27.72 19.74 -23.17
C LEU A 456 -28.90 19.04 -23.87
N ARG A 457 -29.22 17.80 -23.52
CA ARG A 457 -30.38 17.07 -24.04
C ARG A 457 -31.69 17.75 -23.62
N SER A 458 -31.78 18.25 -22.39
CA SER A 458 -32.95 18.99 -21.90
C SER A 458 -33.08 20.34 -22.62
N LEU A 459 -31.99 21.05 -22.87
CA LEU A 459 -31.95 22.29 -23.64
C LEU A 459 -32.32 22.07 -25.11
N ILE A 460 -31.83 21.00 -25.72
CA ILE A 460 -32.15 20.59 -27.09
C ILE A 460 -33.65 20.23 -27.17
N ALA A 461 -34.19 19.46 -26.21
CA ALA A 461 -35.60 19.09 -26.16
C ALA A 461 -36.50 20.33 -25.97
N ALA A 462 -36.12 21.23 -25.05
CA ALA A 462 -36.83 22.51 -24.85
C ALA A 462 -36.76 23.39 -26.11
N TYR A 463 -35.61 23.45 -26.78
CA TYR A 463 -35.45 24.18 -28.05
C TYR A 463 -36.32 23.61 -29.16
N TYR A 464 -36.38 22.25 -29.31
CA TYR A 464 -37.30 21.59 -30.25
C TYR A 464 -38.77 21.86 -29.93
N LEU A 465 -39.13 21.89 -28.64
CA LEU A 465 -40.53 22.24 -28.22
C LEU A 465 -40.88 23.69 -28.60
N ILE A 466 -39.93 24.62 -28.41
CA ILE A 466 -40.10 26.04 -28.82
C ILE A 466 -40.21 26.17 -30.34
N LEU A 467 -39.44 25.40 -31.11
CA LEU A 467 -39.51 25.36 -32.57
C LEU A 467 -40.85 24.83 -33.11
N LEU A 468 -41.42 23.83 -32.40
CA LEU A 468 -42.73 23.28 -32.76
C LEU A 468 -43.91 24.22 -32.43
N THR A 469 -43.71 25.13 -31.46
CA THR A 469 -44.77 26.07 -31.03
C THR A 469 -44.68 27.46 -31.71
N ARG A 470 -43.53 27.80 -32.32
CA ARG A 470 -43.34 29.08 -33.04
C ARG A 470 -42.94 28.76 -34.50
N GLY A 471 -43.67 29.31 -35.48
CA GLY A 471 -43.35 29.13 -36.90
C GLY A 471 -41.87 29.48 -37.24
N GLN A 472 -41.25 28.64 -38.03
CA GLN A 472 -39.79 28.69 -38.35
C GLN A 472 -39.32 29.98 -38.99
N THR A 473 -38.36 30.67 -38.41
CA THR A 473 -37.63 31.80 -39.00
C THR A 473 -36.43 31.31 -39.86
N ARG A 474 -35.92 32.19 -40.75
CA ARG A 474 -34.81 31.87 -41.67
C ARG A 474 -33.47 31.55 -40.99
N MET A 475 -33.28 32.08 -39.76
CA MET A 475 -32.09 31.84 -38.92
C MET A 475 -32.09 30.45 -38.29
N GLU A 476 -33.28 29.96 -37.93
CA GLU A 476 -33.48 28.63 -37.32
C GLU A 476 -33.17 27.49 -38.30
N ARG A 477 -33.45 27.69 -39.60
CA ARG A 477 -33.08 26.72 -40.66
C ARG A 477 -31.57 26.64 -40.87
N PHE A 478 -30.85 27.73 -40.67
CA PHE A 478 -29.37 27.76 -40.75
C PHE A 478 -28.74 27.01 -39.58
N LEU A 479 -29.21 27.25 -38.36
CA LEU A 479 -28.73 26.52 -37.15
C LEU A 479 -29.02 25.02 -37.20
N LEU A 480 -30.17 24.60 -37.72
CA LEU A 480 -30.50 23.18 -37.95
C LEU A 480 -29.59 22.50 -38.97
N SER A 481 -29.04 23.25 -39.92
CA SER A 481 -28.08 22.72 -40.91
C SER A 481 -26.69 22.45 -40.31
N ILE A 482 -26.32 23.15 -39.23
CA ILE A 482 -25.05 22.99 -38.52
C ILE A 482 -25.10 21.75 -37.56
N PHE A 483 -26.28 21.47 -36.96
CA PHE A 483 -26.43 20.33 -36.07
C PHE A 483 -26.75 18.99 -36.74
N LYS A 484 -26.90 18.97 -38.07
CA LYS A 484 -27.04 17.73 -38.88
C LYS A 484 -25.73 17.17 -39.44
N ARG A 485 -24.60 17.81 -39.15
CA ARG A 485 -23.25 17.32 -39.42
C ARG A 485 -22.57 16.93 -38.09
#